data_814f4d1da21d4c7fbb1a904ba646174e
#
_entry.id   814f4d1da21d4c7fbb1a904ba646174e
#
_cell.length_a   1.000
_cell.length_b   1.000
_cell.length_c   1.000
_cell.angle_alpha   90.00
_cell.angle_beta   90.00
_cell.angle_gamma   90.00
#
_symmetry.space_group_name_H-M   'P 1'
#
loop_
_entity.id
_entity.type
_entity.pdbx_description
1 polymer ?
#
loop_
_entity_poly.entity_id
_entity_poly.type
_entity_poly.pdbx_seq_one_letter_code
_entity_poly.pdbx_strand_id
1 'polypeptide(L)'
;TVEIKDGGITLLRITDNGYGIPKEEIPLAFLRHTTNKIRSASELLSLHTLGFRGEALSSIAAVSKVELITKTKDALIGSRYVIEGAKELSLEEMGAPDGTTFFVRQLFYNTPARRKFLKSPMTEGNYIQELLERLALSNPSISFRFISNGKDRFATAGNGNLKDTIYELYGREIASSLIEISAEEESFSLHGFIGTPALNRGNRNFESFFVNGRYIKSGILSKSLEEGYAGFLMQHQYPFAVLMFDFADNGVDVNVHPSKLEVRFENSNVVYNTLLRTVHDALAHREDIDVVPVVEEEDEVIAEATPILRAEPFEASRLQSMKDSIVEQIHKDTPYEAQYKEFYENKRKESVAEEIVYHAPTANVGNEQTSFFSEEARADHRIIGQVFGTYWLVEYDGKLYIIDQHAAHEKVLFEKTMARLHEKTMTSQMVNPPIIVTLSTQEEEAFEKYQESFETLGYQVEHFGGKEYALTAVPDNILNLDKRQLFLDAISACVELKEDKTSELILERIASMSCKAAVKGNHVLSMPEIESLIDELLSLDNPFRCPHGRPTIIAMTHYELDKKFKRIV
;
A
#
# COMPACT_ATOMS: atom_id res chain seq x y z
N THR A 1 13.63 -22.01 15.74
CA THR A 1 14.20 -20.70 16.12
C THR A 1 15.25 -20.29 15.13
N VAL A 2 15.17 -19.05 14.64
CA VAL A 2 16.19 -18.45 13.78
C VAL A 2 16.71 -17.19 14.48
N GLU A 3 18.03 -17.09 14.66
CA GLU A 3 18.70 -15.93 15.24
C GLU A 3 19.75 -15.41 14.28
N ILE A 4 19.76 -14.11 14.05
CA ILE A 4 20.76 -13.45 13.21
C ILE A 4 21.45 -12.30 13.93
N LYS A 5 22.71 -12.03 13.51
CA LYS A 5 23.45 -10.82 13.85
C LYS A 5 23.98 -10.17 12.58
N ASP A 6 23.90 -8.84 12.52
CA ASP A 6 24.34 -8.04 11.37
C ASP A 6 23.76 -8.56 10.05
N GLY A 7 22.40 -8.74 9.98
CA GLY A 7 21.74 -9.23 8.78
C GLY A 7 22.13 -10.67 8.37
N GLY A 8 22.57 -11.50 9.33
CA GLY A 8 23.03 -12.87 9.08
C GLY A 8 24.50 -12.97 8.61
N ILE A 9 25.19 -11.85 8.43
CA ILE A 9 26.59 -11.83 7.94
C ILE A 9 27.55 -12.33 9.02
N THR A 10 27.40 -11.85 10.25
CA THR A 10 28.26 -12.24 11.39
C THR A 10 27.81 -13.58 11.96
N LEU A 11 26.51 -13.79 12.13
CA LEU A 11 25.94 -15.00 12.68
C LEU A 11 24.55 -15.24 12.07
N LEU A 12 24.31 -16.49 11.67
CA LEU A 12 23.00 -17.05 11.42
C LEU A 12 22.93 -18.37 12.19
N ARG A 13 21.99 -18.48 13.14
CA ARG A 13 21.73 -19.69 13.92
C ARG A 13 20.32 -20.17 13.63
N ILE A 14 20.21 -21.44 13.25
CA ILE A 14 18.92 -22.10 13.04
C ILE A 14 18.86 -23.31 13.96
N THR A 15 17.83 -23.37 14.79
CA THR A 15 17.60 -24.48 15.72
C THR A 15 16.23 -25.08 15.47
N ASP A 16 16.17 -26.39 15.23
CA ASP A 16 14.96 -27.19 15.11
C ASP A 16 14.91 -28.30 16.17
N ASN A 17 13.71 -28.83 16.40
CA ASN A 17 13.46 -30.00 17.24
C ASN A 17 13.04 -31.22 16.38
N GLY A 18 13.57 -31.33 15.19
CA GLY A 18 13.30 -32.38 14.22
C GLY A 18 13.92 -33.73 14.56
N TYR A 19 14.16 -34.54 13.53
CA TYR A 19 14.68 -35.90 13.70
C TYR A 19 16.15 -35.96 14.07
N GLY A 20 16.91 -34.86 13.89
CA GLY A 20 18.35 -34.86 14.01
C GLY A 20 19.04 -35.57 12.79
N ILE A 21 20.37 -35.61 12.83
CA ILE A 21 21.19 -36.24 11.82
C ILE A 21 22.06 -37.33 12.49
N PRO A 22 22.02 -38.58 12.04
CA PRO A 22 22.89 -39.64 12.55
C PRO A 22 24.37 -39.26 12.36
N LYS A 23 25.25 -39.62 13.31
CA LYS A 23 26.67 -39.26 13.30
C LYS A 23 27.37 -39.62 12.00
N GLU A 24 27.03 -40.79 11.45
CA GLU A 24 27.61 -41.33 10.22
C GLU A 24 27.19 -40.57 8.97
N GLU A 25 26.02 -39.92 9.00
CA GLU A 25 25.46 -39.13 7.89
C GLU A 25 25.92 -37.68 7.91
N ILE A 26 26.47 -37.16 9.02
CA ILE A 26 26.87 -35.75 9.16
C ILE A 26 27.86 -35.33 8.06
N PRO A 27 29.00 -36.01 7.83
CA PRO A 27 29.92 -35.62 6.76
C PRO A 27 29.30 -35.70 5.37
N LEU A 28 28.41 -36.71 5.14
CA LEU A 28 27.71 -36.89 3.87
C LEU A 28 26.77 -35.72 3.56
N ALA A 29 26.13 -35.10 4.57
CA ALA A 29 25.23 -33.97 4.39
C ALA A 29 25.92 -32.73 3.80
N PHE A 30 27.25 -32.62 3.94
CA PHE A 30 28.06 -31.54 3.39
C PHE A 30 28.72 -31.87 2.03
N LEU A 31 28.53 -33.07 1.50
CA LEU A 31 28.98 -33.42 0.15
C LEU A 31 27.98 -32.86 -0.89
N ARG A 32 28.50 -32.55 -2.09
CA ARG A 32 27.67 -32.15 -3.23
C ARG A 32 26.85 -33.32 -3.75
N HIS A 33 25.63 -33.04 -4.19
CA HIS A 33 24.71 -34.00 -4.79
C HIS A 33 24.27 -35.15 -3.84
N THR A 34 24.44 -34.99 -2.55
CA THR A 34 23.98 -35.94 -1.56
C THR A 34 22.63 -35.50 -1.00
N THR A 35 21.60 -36.33 -1.21
CA THR A 35 20.25 -36.08 -0.71
C THR A 35 19.56 -37.40 -0.38
N ASN A 36 18.80 -37.45 0.69
CA ASN A 36 17.91 -38.55 1.04
C ASN A 36 16.46 -38.32 0.59
N LYS A 37 16.18 -37.16 -0.04
CA LYS A 37 14.83 -36.71 -0.39
C LYS A 37 14.36 -37.19 -1.76
N ILE A 38 15.24 -37.66 -2.63
CA ILE A 38 14.93 -38.13 -3.99
C ILE A 38 15.75 -39.36 -4.29
N ARG A 39 15.11 -40.42 -4.77
CA ARG A 39 15.73 -41.67 -5.21
C ARG A 39 15.53 -41.94 -6.69
N SER A 40 14.52 -41.33 -7.32
CA SER A 40 14.19 -41.51 -8.73
C SER A 40 13.81 -40.19 -9.41
N ALA A 41 13.93 -40.12 -10.73
CA ALA A 41 13.54 -38.96 -11.52
C ALA A 41 12.01 -38.69 -11.49
N SER A 42 11.21 -39.73 -11.26
CA SER A 42 9.74 -39.60 -11.14
C SER A 42 9.31 -38.89 -9.86
N GLU A 43 10.09 -38.99 -8.77
CA GLU A 43 9.82 -38.31 -7.51
C GLU A 43 10.03 -36.78 -7.60
N LEU A 44 10.71 -36.31 -8.67
CA LEU A 44 10.87 -34.88 -8.95
C LEU A 44 9.52 -34.16 -9.23
N LEU A 45 8.54 -34.89 -9.74
CA LEU A 45 7.23 -34.35 -10.10
C LEU A 45 6.28 -34.24 -8.89
N SER A 46 6.49 -35.05 -7.85
CA SER A 46 5.67 -35.12 -6.62
C SER A 46 6.35 -34.52 -5.38
N LEU A 47 7.31 -33.59 -5.56
CA LEU A 47 8.11 -33.05 -4.46
C LEU A 47 7.32 -32.11 -3.57
N HIS A 48 6.99 -32.56 -2.37
CA HIS A 48 6.44 -31.72 -1.28
C HIS A 48 7.52 -31.03 -0.43
N THR A 49 8.83 -31.29 -0.69
CA THR A 49 9.93 -30.70 0.08
C THR A 49 10.48 -29.42 -0.56
N LEU A 50 10.85 -28.42 0.26
CA LEU A 50 11.39 -27.14 -0.22
C LEU A 50 12.73 -27.27 -0.95
N GLY A 51 13.57 -28.25 -0.60
CA GLY A 51 14.87 -28.49 -1.22
C GLY A 51 15.12 -29.98 -1.51
N PHE A 52 15.79 -30.28 -2.63
CA PHE A 52 16.05 -31.67 -3.06
C PHE A 52 17.41 -31.90 -3.71
N ARG A 53 18.17 -30.84 -4.07
CA ARG A 53 19.39 -30.95 -4.91
C ARG A 53 20.61 -31.41 -4.15
N GLY A 54 20.61 -31.45 -2.80
CA GLY A 54 21.77 -31.86 -1.99
C GLY A 54 23.00 -30.97 -2.16
N GLU A 55 22.80 -29.65 -2.44
CA GLU A 55 23.91 -28.71 -2.71
C GLU A 55 23.95 -27.54 -1.74
N ALA A 56 22.88 -27.31 -0.95
CA ALA A 56 22.76 -26.13 -0.11
C ALA A 56 23.83 -26.09 1.00
N LEU A 57 23.94 -27.15 1.79
CA LEU A 57 24.90 -27.21 2.91
C LEU A 57 26.35 -27.19 2.43
N SER A 58 26.67 -27.87 1.35
CA SER A 58 28.03 -27.85 0.75
C SER A 58 28.39 -26.43 0.25
N SER A 59 27.42 -25.72 -0.35
CA SER A 59 27.63 -24.35 -0.83
C SER A 59 27.81 -23.35 0.33
N ILE A 60 27.02 -23.47 1.40
CA ILE A 60 27.13 -22.65 2.60
C ILE A 60 28.49 -22.88 3.28
N ALA A 61 28.87 -24.14 3.50
CA ALA A 61 30.12 -24.50 4.14
C ALA A 61 31.36 -24.04 3.34
N ALA A 62 31.26 -23.94 2.00
CA ALA A 62 32.36 -23.45 1.16
C ALA A 62 32.68 -21.95 1.39
N VAL A 63 31.72 -21.14 1.82
CA VAL A 63 31.86 -19.68 1.94
C VAL A 63 31.69 -19.14 3.36
N SER A 64 31.59 -20.01 4.35
CA SER A 64 31.36 -19.64 5.74
C SER A 64 32.09 -20.61 6.71
N LYS A 65 31.99 -20.31 8.00
CA LYS A 65 32.38 -21.19 9.10
C LYS A 65 31.11 -21.79 9.69
N VAL A 66 30.93 -23.09 9.53
CA VAL A 66 29.74 -23.81 9.98
C VAL A 66 30.07 -24.70 11.18
N GLU A 67 29.22 -24.60 12.19
CA GLU A 67 29.17 -25.52 13.32
C GLU A 67 27.77 -26.14 13.36
N LEU A 68 27.70 -27.45 13.35
CA LEU A 68 26.49 -28.23 13.43
C LEU A 68 26.50 -29.00 14.76
N ILE A 69 25.41 -28.89 15.52
CA ILE A 69 25.14 -29.67 16.71
C ILE A 69 23.84 -30.43 16.47
N THR A 70 23.87 -31.77 16.57
CA THR A 70 22.68 -32.56 16.27
C THR A 70 22.62 -33.80 17.14
N LYS A 71 21.39 -34.26 17.42
CA LYS A 71 21.12 -35.52 18.10
C LYS A 71 19.82 -36.11 17.58
N THR A 72 19.82 -37.40 17.24
CA THR A 72 18.60 -38.14 16.95
C THR A 72 17.92 -38.57 18.25
N LYS A 73 16.59 -38.80 18.21
CA LYS A 73 15.82 -39.23 19.40
C LYS A 73 16.32 -40.53 20.01
N ASP A 74 16.85 -41.44 19.18
CA ASP A 74 17.34 -42.77 19.59
C ASP A 74 18.78 -42.75 20.12
N ALA A 75 19.52 -41.64 19.90
CA ALA A 75 20.91 -41.52 20.35
C ALA A 75 20.98 -41.00 21.79
N LEU A 76 21.86 -41.58 22.60
CA LEU A 76 22.13 -41.14 23.97
C LEU A 76 22.97 -39.85 24.00
N ILE A 77 23.87 -39.70 23.02
CA ILE A 77 24.84 -38.60 22.92
C ILE A 77 24.69 -37.96 21.56
N GLY A 78 24.76 -36.62 21.49
CA GLY A 78 24.77 -35.86 20.26
C GLY A 78 26.15 -35.74 19.65
N SER A 79 26.22 -35.10 18.49
CA SER A 79 27.45 -34.86 17.74
C SER A 79 27.61 -33.36 17.47
N ARG A 80 28.85 -32.88 17.58
CA ARG A 80 29.27 -31.54 17.15
C ARG A 80 30.22 -31.69 15.96
N TYR A 81 29.89 -31.05 14.86
CA TYR A 81 30.68 -31.06 13.64
C TYR A 81 31.07 -29.64 13.25
N VAL A 82 32.34 -29.42 12.95
CA VAL A 82 32.89 -28.14 12.57
C VAL A 82 33.53 -28.23 11.19
N ILE A 83 33.10 -27.35 10.27
CA ILE A 83 33.62 -27.26 8.91
C ILE A 83 33.83 -25.79 8.52
N GLU A 84 34.99 -25.45 7.97
CA GLU A 84 35.34 -24.11 7.54
C GLU A 84 35.87 -24.10 6.10
N GLY A 85 35.24 -23.29 5.20
CA GLY A 85 35.64 -23.22 3.79
C GLY A 85 35.68 -24.58 3.09
N ALA A 86 34.70 -25.43 3.39
CA ALA A 86 34.57 -26.83 2.92
C ALA A 86 35.64 -27.78 3.44
N LYS A 87 36.40 -27.43 4.50
CA LYS A 87 37.35 -28.34 5.16
C LYS A 87 36.81 -28.71 6.52
N GLU A 88 36.65 -30.02 6.74
CA GLU A 88 36.29 -30.58 8.02
C GLU A 88 37.44 -30.32 9.03
N LEU A 89 37.05 -29.81 10.21
CA LEU A 89 38.00 -29.56 11.30
C LEU A 89 37.84 -30.55 12.44
N SER A 90 36.61 -30.88 12.86
CA SER A 90 36.36 -31.84 13.93
C SER A 90 34.96 -32.45 13.83
N LEU A 91 34.85 -33.71 14.31
CA LEU A 91 33.59 -34.38 14.61
C LEU A 91 33.71 -34.98 16.01
N GLU A 92 33.02 -34.41 16.97
CA GLU A 92 33.13 -34.72 18.40
C GLU A 92 31.79 -35.16 18.97
N GLU A 93 31.80 -35.96 20.01
CA GLU A 93 30.59 -36.29 20.78
C GLU A 93 30.36 -35.23 21.84
N MET A 94 29.10 -34.79 21.97
CA MET A 94 28.70 -33.85 22.99
C MET A 94 27.24 -34.04 23.43
N GLY A 95 26.92 -33.58 24.64
CA GLY A 95 25.52 -33.50 25.07
C GLY A 95 24.76 -32.47 24.26
N ALA A 96 23.62 -32.87 23.64
CA ALA A 96 22.77 -32.00 22.84
C ALA A 96 21.31 -32.38 23.04
N PRO A 97 20.37 -31.41 22.87
CA PRO A 97 18.94 -31.71 22.80
C PRO A 97 18.62 -32.44 21.48
N ASP A 98 17.47 -33.09 21.41
CA ASP A 98 16.95 -33.69 20.18
C ASP A 98 16.74 -32.64 19.11
N GLY A 99 17.07 -32.94 17.84
CA GLY A 99 16.97 -32.03 16.71
C GLY A 99 18.33 -31.53 16.22
N THR A 100 18.34 -30.40 15.56
CA THR A 100 19.56 -29.87 14.93
C THR A 100 19.72 -28.37 15.19
N THR A 101 20.93 -27.95 15.44
CA THR A 101 21.33 -26.53 15.48
C THR A 101 22.47 -26.28 14.52
N PHE A 102 22.24 -25.37 13.56
CA PHE A 102 23.27 -24.85 12.67
C PHE A 102 23.72 -23.47 13.15
N PHE A 103 25.03 -23.27 13.20
CA PHE A 103 25.65 -21.96 13.32
C PHE A 103 26.44 -21.68 12.04
N VAL A 104 26.05 -20.67 11.30
CA VAL A 104 26.79 -20.15 10.15
C VAL A 104 27.41 -18.82 10.56
N ARG A 105 28.73 -18.74 10.58
CA ARG A 105 29.46 -17.55 11.01
C ARG A 105 30.31 -16.99 9.88
N GLN A 106 30.47 -15.66 9.88
CA GLN A 106 31.36 -14.93 8.97
C GLN A 106 31.09 -15.29 7.49
N LEU A 107 29.84 -15.15 7.07
CA LEU A 107 29.42 -15.42 5.70
C LEU A 107 30.30 -14.61 4.70
N PHE A 108 30.78 -15.29 3.66
CA PHE A 108 31.68 -14.75 2.63
C PHE A 108 33.04 -14.25 3.13
N TYR A 109 33.56 -14.81 4.25
CA TYR A 109 34.86 -14.43 4.78
C TYR A 109 36.03 -14.66 3.80
N ASN A 110 35.91 -15.71 2.97
CA ASN A 110 36.89 -16.13 1.96
C ASN A 110 36.53 -15.71 0.52
N THR A 111 35.44 -14.97 0.34
CA THR A 111 34.95 -14.51 -0.96
C THR A 111 34.59 -13.02 -0.94
N PRO A 112 35.60 -12.11 -0.81
CA PRO A 112 35.37 -10.69 -0.62
C PRO A 112 34.58 -10.02 -1.75
N ALA A 113 34.68 -10.53 -2.98
CA ALA A 113 33.88 -10.05 -4.11
C ALA A 113 32.38 -10.24 -3.85
N ARG A 114 31.96 -11.43 -3.37
CA ARG A 114 30.55 -11.69 -3.03
C ARG A 114 30.08 -10.86 -1.85
N ARG A 115 30.94 -10.65 -0.85
CA ARG A 115 30.63 -9.83 0.31
C ARG A 115 30.27 -8.38 -0.05
N LYS A 116 30.87 -7.82 -1.11
CA LYS A 116 30.55 -6.47 -1.61
C LYS A 116 29.16 -6.34 -2.24
N PHE A 117 28.52 -7.43 -2.62
CA PHE A 117 27.16 -7.42 -3.16
C PHE A 117 26.07 -7.49 -2.09
N LEU A 118 26.43 -7.74 -0.83
CA LEU A 118 25.49 -7.68 0.27
C LEU A 118 25.06 -6.22 0.49
N LYS A 119 23.77 -6.07 0.74
CA LYS A 119 23.19 -4.78 1.12
C LYS A 119 23.53 -4.41 2.56
N SER A 120 22.87 -3.40 3.11
CA SER A 120 23.03 -3.05 4.51
C SER A 120 22.61 -4.22 5.42
N PRO A 121 23.18 -4.39 6.62
CA PRO A 121 22.77 -5.42 7.57
C PRO A 121 21.28 -5.37 7.91
N MET A 122 20.69 -4.17 7.90
CA MET A 122 19.25 -3.97 8.11
C MET A 122 18.44 -4.55 6.96
N THR A 123 18.78 -4.20 5.72
CA THR A 123 18.08 -4.70 4.52
C THR A 123 18.19 -6.22 4.38
N GLU A 124 19.37 -6.81 4.64
CA GLU A 124 19.54 -8.27 4.61
C GLU A 124 18.72 -8.95 5.72
N GLY A 125 18.65 -8.34 6.91
CA GLY A 125 17.83 -8.81 8.03
C GLY A 125 16.34 -8.83 7.69
N ASN A 126 15.85 -7.80 7.00
CA ASN A 126 14.46 -7.69 6.58
C ASN A 126 14.08 -8.72 5.49
N TYR A 127 14.97 -9.01 4.55
CA TYR A 127 14.75 -10.10 3.60
C TYR A 127 14.65 -11.47 4.28
N ILE A 128 15.45 -11.69 5.33
CA ILE A 128 15.37 -12.93 6.13
C ILE A 128 14.05 -12.98 6.89
N GLN A 129 13.63 -11.88 7.49
CA GLN A 129 12.36 -11.77 8.20
C GLN A 129 11.17 -12.06 7.26
N GLU A 130 11.11 -11.41 6.10
CA GLU A 130 10.08 -11.61 5.09
C GLU A 130 10.00 -13.07 4.62
N LEU A 131 11.16 -13.71 4.42
CA LEU A 131 11.22 -15.13 4.09
C LEU A 131 10.65 -16.00 5.21
N LEU A 132 10.98 -15.72 6.47
CA LEU A 132 10.50 -16.47 7.62
C LEU A 132 9.00 -16.27 7.86
N GLU A 133 8.47 -15.08 7.63
CA GLU A 133 7.03 -14.81 7.68
C GLU A 133 6.27 -15.65 6.65
N ARG A 134 6.79 -15.71 5.41
CA ARG A 134 6.23 -16.58 4.36
C ARG A 134 6.29 -18.06 4.72
N LEU A 135 7.38 -18.50 5.34
CA LEU A 135 7.51 -19.88 5.81
C LEU A 135 6.53 -20.18 6.95
N ALA A 136 6.32 -19.26 7.87
CA ALA A 136 5.36 -19.41 8.96
C ALA A 136 3.91 -19.46 8.43
N LEU A 137 3.56 -18.59 7.48
CA LEU A 137 2.24 -18.61 6.83
C LEU A 137 1.97 -19.91 6.08
N SER A 138 2.99 -20.46 5.37
CA SER A 138 2.82 -21.71 4.63
C SER A 138 2.87 -22.95 5.52
N ASN A 139 3.28 -22.83 6.78
CA ASN A 139 3.40 -23.94 7.72
C ASN A 139 2.83 -23.57 9.11
N PRO A 140 1.53 -23.32 9.24
CA PRO A 140 0.91 -22.87 10.51
C PRO A 140 1.05 -23.86 11.67
N SER A 141 1.35 -25.14 11.36
CA SER A 141 1.60 -26.20 12.36
C SER A 141 3.01 -26.18 12.94
N ILE A 142 3.91 -25.34 12.42
CA ILE A 142 5.28 -25.18 12.90
C ILE A 142 5.39 -23.87 13.69
N SER A 143 5.90 -23.95 14.92
CA SER A 143 6.23 -22.75 15.71
C SER A 143 7.53 -22.16 15.22
N PHE A 144 7.49 -20.88 14.82
CA PHE A 144 8.65 -20.08 14.42
C PHE A 144 8.95 -19.02 15.49
N ARG A 145 10.23 -18.79 15.72
CA ARG A 145 10.72 -17.64 16.50
C ARG A 145 11.88 -17.01 15.78
N PHE A 146 11.79 -15.72 15.51
CA PHE A 146 12.85 -14.95 14.85
C PHE A 146 13.45 -13.91 15.79
N ILE A 147 14.79 -13.92 15.91
CA ILE A 147 15.57 -13.04 16.77
C ILE A 147 16.60 -12.31 15.88
N SER A 148 16.57 -10.99 15.89
CA SER A 148 17.53 -10.14 15.16
C SER A 148 18.29 -9.24 16.12
N ASN A 149 19.62 -9.36 16.16
CA ASN A 149 20.49 -8.59 17.03
C ASN A 149 20.08 -8.64 18.52
N GLY A 150 19.61 -9.82 18.96
CA GLY A 150 19.18 -10.06 20.36
C GLY A 150 17.77 -9.56 20.70
N LYS A 151 17.01 -9.01 19.73
CA LYS A 151 15.62 -8.62 19.90
C LYS A 151 14.71 -9.65 19.24
N ASP A 152 13.67 -10.10 19.93
CA ASP A 152 12.61 -10.89 19.32
C ASP A 152 11.84 -10.03 18.33
N ARG A 153 11.70 -10.51 17.08
CA ARG A 153 10.95 -9.82 16.03
C ARG A 153 9.53 -10.38 15.91
N PHE A 154 9.41 -11.69 15.89
CA PHE A 154 8.12 -12.38 15.97
C PHE A 154 8.26 -13.80 16.51
N ALA A 155 7.15 -14.35 16.99
CA ALA A 155 7.02 -15.75 17.35
C ALA A 155 5.62 -16.25 16.96
N THR A 156 5.52 -17.50 16.45
CA THR A 156 4.25 -18.15 16.11
C THR A 156 4.02 -19.39 16.96
N ALA A 157 2.75 -19.65 17.31
CA ALA A 157 2.38 -20.74 18.20
C ALA A 157 2.60 -22.13 17.56
N GLY A 158 2.40 -22.27 16.24
CA GLY A 158 2.48 -23.56 15.56
C GLY A 158 1.31 -24.49 15.86
N ASN A 159 0.11 -23.92 16.06
CA ASN A 159 -1.11 -24.65 16.42
C ASN A 159 -1.92 -25.15 15.20
N GLY A 160 -1.44 -24.90 13.98
CA GLY A 160 -2.11 -25.27 12.73
C GLY A 160 -3.19 -24.28 12.28
N ASN A 161 -3.42 -23.19 13.00
CA ASN A 161 -4.40 -22.17 12.65
C ASN A 161 -3.74 -21.03 11.88
N LEU A 162 -4.11 -20.88 10.60
CA LEU A 162 -3.58 -19.81 9.75
C LEU A 162 -3.98 -18.42 10.25
N LYS A 163 -5.20 -18.24 10.77
CA LYS A 163 -5.67 -16.96 11.30
C LYS A 163 -4.86 -16.50 12.52
N ASP A 164 -4.54 -17.44 13.42
CA ASP A 164 -3.68 -17.17 14.57
C ASP A 164 -2.27 -16.79 14.12
N THR A 165 -1.73 -17.49 13.13
CA THR A 165 -0.43 -17.16 12.53
C THR A 165 -0.44 -15.77 11.90
N ILE A 166 -1.51 -15.38 11.20
CA ILE A 166 -1.67 -14.01 10.67
C ILE A 166 -1.73 -13.00 11.80
N TYR A 167 -2.47 -13.28 12.88
CA TYR A 167 -2.52 -12.42 14.05
C TYR A 167 -1.13 -12.19 14.69
N GLU A 168 -0.36 -13.27 14.86
CA GLU A 168 0.97 -13.21 15.47
C GLU A 168 2.01 -12.48 14.61
N LEU A 169 1.85 -12.52 13.29
CA LEU A 169 2.74 -11.84 12.34
C LEU A 169 2.36 -10.39 12.06
N TYR A 170 1.06 -10.10 11.97
CA TYR A 170 0.57 -8.80 11.48
C TYR A 170 -0.27 -8.02 12.49
N GLY A 171 -0.57 -8.60 13.66
CA GLY A 171 -1.28 -7.92 14.72
C GLY A 171 -2.80 -7.99 14.63
N ARG A 172 -3.45 -7.36 15.63
CA ARG A 172 -4.90 -7.46 15.86
C ARG A 172 -5.71 -6.77 14.77
N GLU A 173 -5.25 -5.64 14.30
CA GLU A 173 -5.95 -4.84 13.30
C GLU A 173 -6.24 -5.66 12.03
N ILE A 174 -5.19 -6.28 11.47
CA ILE A 174 -5.32 -7.12 10.27
C ILE A 174 -6.19 -8.35 10.57
N ALA A 175 -5.92 -9.06 11.65
CA ALA A 175 -6.62 -10.30 11.98
C ALA A 175 -8.12 -10.10 12.24
N SER A 176 -8.55 -8.94 12.77
CA SER A 176 -9.96 -8.61 12.98
C SER A 176 -10.72 -8.26 11.69
N SER A 177 -10.00 -7.87 10.66
CA SER A 177 -10.55 -7.45 9.35
C SER A 177 -10.45 -8.53 8.28
N LEU A 178 -10.25 -9.80 8.65
CA LEU A 178 -10.11 -10.92 7.72
C LEU A 178 -11.46 -11.55 7.38
N ILE A 179 -11.61 -11.91 6.12
CA ILE A 179 -12.69 -12.74 5.58
C ILE A 179 -12.07 -14.07 5.16
N GLU A 180 -12.60 -15.17 5.69
CA GLU A 180 -12.21 -16.50 5.26
C GLU A 180 -12.87 -16.82 3.92
N ILE A 181 -12.09 -17.35 2.98
CA ILE A 181 -12.60 -17.82 1.69
C ILE A 181 -12.14 -19.24 1.41
N SER A 182 -12.98 -20.00 0.71
CA SER A 182 -12.65 -21.33 0.23
C SER A 182 -13.41 -21.63 -1.06
N ALA A 183 -12.78 -22.40 -1.94
CA ALA A 183 -13.40 -22.93 -3.15
C ALA A 183 -12.79 -24.28 -3.49
N GLU A 184 -13.61 -25.20 -4.00
CA GLU A 184 -13.19 -26.50 -4.45
C GLU A 184 -13.44 -26.63 -5.96
N GLU A 185 -12.41 -26.95 -6.71
CA GLU A 185 -12.46 -27.27 -8.14
C GLU A 185 -11.92 -28.69 -8.38
N GLU A 186 -12.22 -29.25 -9.52
CA GLU A 186 -11.78 -30.62 -9.86
C GLU A 186 -10.23 -30.78 -9.83
N SER A 187 -9.51 -29.71 -10.17
CA SER A 187 -8.04 -29.71 -10.30
C SER A 187 -7.29 -29.11 -9.10
N PHE A 188 -7.95 -28.34 -8.25
CA PHE A 188 -7.33 -27.71 -7.07
C PHE A 188 -8.37 -27.28 -6.04
N SER A 189 -7.90 -27.12 -4.79
CA SER A 189 -8.63 -26.40 -3.74
C SER A 189 -7.97 -25.06 -3.47
N LEU A 190 -8.80 -24.06 -3.16
CA LEU A 190 -8.42 -22.73 -2.71
C LEU A 190 -8.93 -22.53 -1.30
N HIS A 191 -8.07 -22.09 -0.39
CA HIS A 191 -8.48 -21.66 0.95
C HIS A 191 -7.58 -20.56 1.48
N GLY A 192 -8.06 -19.79 2.45
CA GLY A 192 -7.27 -18.75 3.11
C GLY A 192 -8.09 -17.55 3.51
N PHE A 193 -7.42 -16.40 3.59
CA PHE A 193 -8.02 -15.18 4.09
C PHE A 193 -7.76 -14.02 3.15
N ILE A 194 -8.77 -13.16 2.98
CA ILE A 194 -8.70 -11.86 2.32
C ILE A 194 -9.08 -10.77 3.33
N GLY A 195 -8.62 -9.55 3.13
CA GLY A 195 -8.97 -8.40 3.97
C GLY A 195 -10.31 -7.78 3.57
N THR A 196 -11.02 -7.15 4.52
CA THR A 196 -12.12 -6.24 4.16
C THR A 196 -11.61 -5.09 3.29
N PRO A 197 -12.44 -4.39 2.50
CA PRO A 197 -12.03 -3.24 1.69
C PRO A 197 -11.33 -2.12 2.50
N ALA A 198 -11.66 -1.98 3.78
CA ALA A 198 -10.98 -1.06 4.69
C ALA A 198 -9.50 -1.41 4.92
N LEU A 199 -9.12 -2.68 4.73
CA LEU A 199 -7.75 -3.17 4.86
C LEU A 199 -7.04 -3.15 3.50
N ASN A 200 -6.75 -1.97 2.99
CA ASN A 200 -6.06 -1.79 1.71
C ASN A 200 -4.69 -1.13 1.88
N ARG A 201 -3.84 -1.26 0.86
CA ARG A 201 -2.47 -0.72 0.82
C ARG A 201 -2.18 -0.08 -0.53
N GLY A 202 -1.17 0.80 -0.57
CA GLY A 202 -0.67 1.42 -1.80
C GLY A 202 0.21 0.51 -2.67
N ASN A 203 0.54 -0.70 -2.19
CA ASN A 203 1.38 -1.67 -2.89
C ASN A 203 0.91 -3.12 -2.64
N ARG A 204 1.48 -4.07 -3.41
CA ARG A 204 1.13 -5.51 -3.35
C ARG A 204 1.89 -6.32 -2.30
N ASN A 205 2.52 -5.70 -1.31
CA ASN A 205 3.37 -6.41 -0.34
C ASN A 205 2.57 -7.35 0.57
N PHE A 206 1.27 -7.14 0.71
CA PHE A 206 0.38 -7.96 1.52
C PHE A 206 -0.41 -9.01 0.72
N GLU A 207 -0.11 -9.16 -0.58
CA GLU A 207 -0.64 -10.25 -1.39
C GLU A 207 0.31 -11.46 -1.29
N SER A 208 -0.08 -12.49 -0.56
CA SER A 208 0.70 -13.70 -0.37
C SER A 208 -0.02 -14.91 -0.95
N PHE A 209 0.56 -15.50 -1.98
CA PHE A 209 0.02 -16.69 -2.64
C PHE A 209 0.94 -17.88 -2.41
N PHE A 210 0.33 -19.01 -2.10
CA PHE A 210 1.04 -20.27 -1.88
C PHE A 210 0.45 -21.36 -2.76
N VAL A 211 1.30 -22.14 -3.40
CA VAL A 211 0.92 -23.30 -4.21
C VAL A 211 1.63 -24.52 -3.65
N ASN A 212 0.86 -25.52 -3.21
CA ASN A 212 1.36 -26.73 -2.56
C ASN A 212 2.40 -26.39 -1.46
N GLY A 213 2.06 -25.41 -0.59
CA GLY A 213 2.90 -24.94 0.50
C GLY A 213 4.10 -24.07 0.09
N ARG A 214 4.25 -23.69 -1.20
CA ARG A 214 5.34 -22.82 -1.68
C ARG A 214 4.83 -21.41 -1.99
N TYR A 215 5.50 -20.41 -1.45
CA TYR A 215 5.26 -19.02 -1.81
C TYR A 215 5.59 -18.78 -3.29
N ILE A 216 4.66 -18.13 -4.00
CA ILE A 216 4.82 -17.76 -5.41
C ILE A 216 4.47 -16.30 -5.65
N LYS A 217 5.03 -15.74 -6.72
CA LYS A 217 4.62 -14.47 -7.30
C LYS A 217 3.94 -14.74 -8.64
N SER A 218 2.67 -14.40 -8.75
CA SER A 218 1.89 -14.66 -9.97
C SER A 218 1.08 -13.45 -10.36
N GLY A 219 1.40 -12.86 -11.51
CA GLY A 219 0.63 -11.74 -12.05
C GLY A 219 -0.82 -12.12 -12.38
N ILE A 220 -1.09 -13.40 -12.65
CA ILE A 220 -2.43 -13.92 -12.91
C ILE A 220 -3.26 -13.88 -11.63
N LEU A 221 -2.69 -14.36 -10.50
CA LEU A 221 -3.38 -14.36 -9.21
C LEU A 221 -3.58 -12.95 -8.67
N SER A 222 -2.55 -12.08 -8.73
CA SER A 222 -2.70 -10.68 -8.32
C SER A 222 -3.78 -9.98 -9.13
N LYS A 223 -3.79 -10.13 -10.46
CA LYS A 223 -4.81 -9.52 -11.31
C LYS A 223 -6.22 -10.05 -11.00
N SER A 224 -6.35 -11.37 -10.81
CA SER A 224 -7.64 -11.99 -10.47
C SER A 224 -8.17 -11.50 -9.11
N LEU A 225 -7.28 -11.43 -8.09
CA LEU A 225 -7.61 -10.90 -6.78
C LEU A 225 -8.08 -9.43 -6.88
N GLU A 226 -7.31 -8.58 -7.55
CA GLU A 226 -7.61 -7.16 -7.73
C GLU A 226 -8.93 -6.95 -8.50
N GLU A 227 -9.20 -7.75 -9.54
CA GLU A 227 -10.49 -7.71 -10.26
C GLU A 227 -11.66 -8.20 -9.40
N GLY A 228 -11.44 -9.16 -8.48
CA GLY A 228 -12.44 -9.58 -7.49
C GLY A 228 -12.84 -8.46 -6.53
N TYR A 229 -11.91 -7.52 -6.27
CA TYR A 229 -12.18 -6.30 -5.50
C TYR A 229 -12.69 -5.12 -6.34
N ALA A 230 -12.93 -5.30 -7.64
CA ALA A 230 -13.44 -4.21 -8.48
C ALA A 230 -14.77 -3.67 -7.95
N GLY A 231 -14.85 -2.36 -7.76
CA GLY A 231 -16.01 -1.69 -7.16
C GLY A 231 -15.94 -1.54 -5.62
N PHE A 232 -15.07 -2.28 -4.94
CA PHE A 232 -14.86 -2.19 -3.50
C PHE A 232 -13.60 -1.40 -3.12
N LEU A 233 -12.58 -1.40 -4.00
CA LEU A 233 -11.33 -0.65 -3.81
C LEU A 233 -11.17 0.45 -4.86
N MET A 234 -10.51 1.54 -4.47
CA MET A 234 -10.13 2.60 -5.41
C MET A 234 -8.96 2.15 -6.30
N GLN A 235 -8.75 2.84 -7.41
CA GLN A 235 -7.59 2.60 -8.29
C GLN A 235 -6.28 2.77 -7.51
N HIS A 236 -5.33 1.86 -7.76
CA HIS A 236 -4.01 1.80 -7.08
C HIS A 236 -4.07 1.48 -5.58
N GLN A 237 -5.15 0.88 -5.11
CA GLN A 237 -5.23 0.24 -3.81
C GLN A 237 -5.22 -1.27 -3.99
N TYR A 238 -4.49 -1.95 -3.11
CA TYR A 238 -4.26 -3.40 -3.16
C TYR A 238 -4.76 -4.04 -1.87
N PRO A 239 -5.45 -5.18 -1.97
CA PRO A 239 -6.00 -5.84 -0.80
C PRO A 239 -4.93 -6.59 0.02
N PHE A 240 -5.24 -6.90 1.26
CA PHE A 240 -4.56 -7.94 2.02
C PHE A 240 -5.07 -9.31 1.55
N ALA A 241 -4.16 -10.26 1.32
CA ALA A 241 -4.54 -11.64 1.01
C ALA A 241 -3.45 -12.64 1.43
N VAL A 242 -3.88 -13.76 2.03
CA VAL A 242 -3.06 -14.94 2.30
C VAL A 242 -3.83 -16.14 1.78
N LEU A 243 -3.46 -16.63 0.59
CA LEU A 243 -4.23 -17.63 -0.15
C LEU A 243 -3.38 -18.86 -0.45
N MET A 244 -3.93 -20.03 -0.13
CA MET A 244 -3.35 -21.35 -0.35
C MET A 244 -4.07 -22.01 -1.51
N PHE A 245 -3.31 -22.54 -2.45
CA PHE A 245 -3.79 -23.32 -3.59
C PHE A 245 -3.15 -24.71 -3.51
N ASP A 246 -3.96 -25.73 -3.31
CA ASP A 246 -3.52 -27.12 -3.29
C ASP A 246 -3.96 -27.82 -4.56
N PHE A 247 -3.00 -28.06 -5.44
CA PHE A 247 -3.21 -28.74 -6.72
C PHE A 247 -2.96 -30.24 -6.57
N ALA A 248 -3.82 -31.03 -7.19
CA ALA A 248 -3.55 -32.42 -7.44
C ALA A 248 -2.34 -32.58 -8.39
N ASP A 249 -1.73 -33.76 -8.40
CA ASP A 249 -0.59 -34.08 -9.26
C ASP A 249 -0.89 -33.71 -10.72
N ASN A 250 0.03 -32.95 -11.34
CA ASN A 250 0.03 -32.41 -12.71
C ASN A 250 -0.76 -31.12 -12.99
N GLY A 251 -1.45 -30.49 -12.02
CA GLY A 251 -2.20 -29.24 -12.25
C GLY A 251 -1.32 -27.99 -12.38
N VAL A 252 -0.04 -28.08 -11.96
CA VAL A 252 0.88 -26.94 -11.93
C VAL A 252 2.33 -27.34 -12.20
N ASP A 253 3.01 -26.59 -13.06
CA ASP A 253 4.47 -26.73 -13.26
C ASP A 253 5.19 -25.67 -12.42
N VAL A 254 5.94 -26.13 -11.41
CA VAL A 254 6.71 -25.32 -10.47
C VAL A 254 8.15 -25.09 -10.95
N ASN A 255 8.60 -25.77 -12.00
CA ASN A 255 9.99 -25.73 -12.45
C ASN A 255 10.23 -24.73 -13.59
N VAL A 256 9.52 -23.61 -13.59
CA VAL A 256 9.58 -22.60 -14.66
C VAL A 256 10.77 -21.64 -14.49
N HIS A 257 11.13 -21.28 -13.26
CA HIS A 257 12.21 -20.32 -12.96
C HIS A 257 13.19 -20.85 -11.91
N PRO A 258 14.50 -20.50 -11.98
CA PRO A 258 15.50 -20.97 -10.99
C PRO A 258 15.17 -20.60 -9.55
N SER A 259 14.55 -19.46 -9.30
CA SER A 259 14.08 -19.02 -7.98
C SER A 259 12.82 -19.73 -7.50
N LYS A 260 12.13 -20.49 -8.38
CA LYS A 260 10.85 -21.17 -8.11
C LYS A 260 9.73 -20.27 -7.56
N LEU A 261 9.83 -18.97 -7.82
CA LEU A 261 8.81 -18.00 -7.43
C LEU A 261 7.68 -17.89 -8.46
N GLU A 262 7.89 -18.39 -9.68
CA GLU A 262 6.91 -18.39 -10.76
C GLU A 262 6.45 -19.81 -11.04
N VAL A 263 5.16 -19.97 -11.27
CA VAL A 263 4.53 -21.24 -11.62
C VAL A 263 3.70 -21.08 -12.89
N ARG A 264 3.55 -22.17 -13.63
CA ARG A 264 2.67 -22.23 -14.79
C ARG A 264 1.50 -23.14 -14.46
N PHE A 265 0.29 -22.57 -14.47
CA PHE A 265 -0.94 -23.34 -14.30
C PHE A 265 -1.33 -23.99 -15.62
N GLU A 266 -1.75 -25.25 -15.59
CA GLU A 266 -2.27 -25.95 -16.77
C GLU A 266 -3.52 -25.23 -17.29
N ASN A 267 -4.46 -24.89 -16.41
CA ASN A 267 -5.70 -24.19 -16.71
C ASN A 267 -5.77 -22.82 -16.04
N SER A 268 -4.95 -21.86 -16.50
CA SER A 268 -4.88 -20.50 -15.92
C SER A 268 -6.22 -19.79 -15.86
N ASN A 269 -7.13 -20.02 -16.83
CA ASN A 269 -8.45 -19.39 -16.87
C ASN A 269 -9.37 -19.90 -15.76
N VAL A 270 -9.30 -21.19 -15.41
CA VAL A 270 -10.10 -21.74 -14.31
C VAL A 270 -9.63 -21.14 -13.00
N VAL A 271 -8.32 -21.15 -12.74
CA VAL A 271 -7.72 -20.56 -11.53
C VAL A 271 -8.12 -19.08 -11.39
N TYR A 272 -7.98 -18.32 -12.48
CA TYR A 272 -8.35 -16.91 -12.53
C TYR A 272 -9.83 -16.67 -12.18
N ASN A 273 -10.75 -17.35 -12.89
CA ASN A 273 -12.18 -17.13 -12.71
C ASN A 273 -12.69 -17.61 -11.35
N THR A 274 -12.15 -18.73 -10.83
CA THR A 274 -12.53 -19.23 -9.51
C THR A 274 -12.09 -18.27 -8.41
N LEU A 275 -10.85 -17.77 -8.43
CA LEU A 275 -10.40 -16.78 -7.46
C LEU A 275 -11.23 -15.50 -7.54
N LEU A 276 -11.43 -14.94 -8.76
CA LEU A 276 -12.22 -13.73 -8.97
C LEU A 276 -13.62 -13.88 -8.38
N ARG A 277 -14.33 -14.95 -8.75
CA ARG A 277 -15.70 -15.21 -8.29
C ARG A 277 -15.74 -15.38 -6.77
N THR A 278 -14.86 -16.20 -6.20
CA THR A 278 -14.83 -16.47 -4.76
C THR A 278 -14.58 -15.19 -3.95
N VAL A 279 -13.66 -14.33 -4.40
CA VAL A 279 -13.39 -13.04 -3.77
C VAL A 279 -14.59 -12.10 -3.88
N HIS A 280 -15.13 -11.94 -5.09
CA HIS A 280 -16.28 -11.06 -5.32
C HIS A 280 -17.50 -11.49 -4.51
N ASP A 281 -17.81 -12.79 -4.48
CA ASP A 281 -18.95 -13.34 -3.74
C ASP A 281 -18.78 -13.14 -2.22
N ALA A 282 -17.56 -13.32 -1.70
CA ALA A 282 -17.26 -13.11 -0.30
C ALA A 282 -17.41 -11.64 0.14
N LEU A 283 -17.13 -10.69 -0.76
CA LEU A 283 -17.31 -9.26 -0.53
C LEU A 283 -18.77 -8.81 -0.71
N ALA A 284 -19.47 -9.33 -1.72
CA ALA A 284 -20.84 -8.94 -2.05
C ALA A 284 -21.88 -9.43 -1.01
N HIS A 285 -21.61 -10.53 -0.29
CA HIS A 285 -22.53 -11.09 0.72
C HIS A 285 -22.39 -10.44 2.10
N ARG A 286 -21.48 -9.51 2.29
CA ARG A 286 -21.40 -8.69 3.49
C ARG A 286 -22.24 -7.44 3.29
N GLU A 287 -23.40 -7.39 3.94
CA GLU A 287 -24.03 -6.10 4.23
C GLU A 287 -23.11 -5.38 5.23
N ASP A 288 -22.21 -4.54 4.75
CA ASP A 288 -21.47 -3.58 5.57
C ASP A 288 -22.44 -2.46 6.01
N ILE A 289 -23.40 -2.87 6.84
CA ILE A 289 -24.03 -1.92 7.73
C ILE A 289 -23.03 -1.81 8.89
N ASP A 290 -22.33 -0.68 8.96
CA ASP A 290 -21.60 -0.27 10.16
C ASP A 290 -22.60 -0.31 11.31
N VAL A 291 -22.61 -1.42 12.04
CA VAL A 291 -23.31 -1.49 13.32
C VAL A 291 -22.49 -0.59 14.24
N VAL A 292 -22.91 0.67 14.34
CA VAL A 292 -22.50 1.51 15.46
C VAL A 292 -22.77 0.67 16.70
N PRO A 293 -21.75 0.29 17.49
CA PRO A 293 -21.99 -0.45 18.71
C PRO A 293 -22.91 0.41 19.57
N VAL A 294 -24.16 -0.01 19.69
CA VAL A 294 -25.03 0.50 20.74
C VAL A 294 -24.35 -0.02 21.99
N VAL A 295 -23.68 0.86 22.70
CA VAL A 295 -23.27 0.62 24.08
C VAL A 295 -24.59 0.40 24.81
N GLU A 296 -24.94 -0.83 25.08
CA GLU A 296 -25.95 -1.15 26.08
C GLU A 296 -25.39 -0.62 27.40
N GLU A 297 -25.82 0.59 27.77
CA GLU A 297 -25.66 1.08 29.13
C GLU A 297 -26.43 0.07 30.00
N GLU A 298 -25.70 -0.70 30.77
CA GLU A 298 -26.29 -1.49 31.86
C GLU A 298 -27.10 -0.52 32.71
N ASP A 299 -28.41 -0.77 32.83
CA ASP A 299 -29.33 -0.02 33.68
C ASP A 299 -28.82 -0.03 35.13
N GLU A 300 -28.04 0.98 35.51
CA GLU A 300 -27.91 1.35 36.92
C GLU A 300 -29.24 1.94 37.35
N VAL A 301 -29.88 1.25 38.27
CA VAL A 301 -31.11 1.67 38.97
C VAL A 301 -30.86 3.04 39.58
N ILE A 302 -31.30 4.11 38.90
CA ILE A 302 -31.28 5.46 39.43
C ILE A 302 -32.63 5.71 40.13
N ALA A 303 -32.52 5.90 41.46
CA ALA A 303 -33.58 6.42 42.28
C ALA A 303 -34.00 7.83 41.87
N GLU A 304 -35.31 8.05 41.85
CA GLU A 304 -36.08 9.28 41.96
C GLU A 304 -35.74 10.50 41.06
N ALA A 305 -36.74 10.80 40.23
CA ALA A 305 -36.84 11.89 39.28
C ALA A 305 -36.79 13.29 39.94
N THR A 306 -35.90 14.13 39.38
CA THR A 306 -36.07 15.59 39.49
C THR A 306 -36.90 16.10 38.30
N PRO A 307 -37.72 17.19 38.48
CA PRO A 307 -38.72 17.55 37.49
C PRO A 307 -38.12 18.19 36.23
N ILE A 308 -38.62 17.74 35.06
CA ILE A 308 -38.36 18.29 33.75
C ILE A 308 -38.82 19.76 33.70
N LEU A 309 -37.87 20.69 33.53
CA LEU A 309 -38.17 22.07 33.19
C LEU A 309 -38.85 22.09 31.81
N ARG A 310 -40.15 22.44 31.77
CA ARG A 310 -40.84 22.71 30.52
C ARG A 310 -40.24 24.00 29.90
N ALA A 311 -39.90 23.95 28.63
CA ALA A 311 -39.46 25.10 27.84
C ALA A 311 -40.47 26.24 27.96
N GLU A 312 -39.99 27.46 28.19
CA GLU A 312 -40.84 28.63 28.35
C GLU A 312 -41.65 28.93 27.09
N PRO A 313 -42.89 29.43 27.19
CA PRO A 313 -43.77 29.67 26.03
C PRO A 313 -43.20 30.65 24.99
N PHE A 314 -42.15 31.39 25.34
CA PHE A 314 -41.47 32.35 24.48
C PHE A 314 -40.58 31.74 23.41
N GLU A 315 -40.00 30.58 23.64
CA GLU A 315 -39.15 29.88 22.65
C GLU A 315 -39.97 29.24 21.53
N ALA A 316 -41.15 28.71 21.84
CA ALA A 316 -42.01 28.09 20.85
C ALA A 316 -42.55 29.11 19.82
N SER A 317 -42.87 30.32 20.25
CA SER A 317 -43.35 31.39 19.36
C SER A 317 -42.22 31.96 18.47
N ARG A 318 -40.99 31.97 18.94
CA ARG A 318 -39.83 32.42 18.17
C ARG A 318 -39.43 31.41 17.08
N LEU A 319 -39.53 30.13 17.33
CA LEU A 319 -39.32 29.05 16.34
C LEU A 319 -40.43 29.06 15.27
N GLN A 320 -41.67 29.37 15.64
CA GLN A 320 -42.79 29.50 14.70
C GLN A 320 -42.60 30.71 13.78
N SER A 321 -42.22 31.87 14.32
CA SER A 321 -41.97 33.09 13.53
C SER A 321 -40.75 32.95 12.60
N MET A 322 -39.72 32.20 12.99
CA MET A 322 -38.59 31.88 12.10
C MET A 322 -38.99 30.95 10.95
N LYS A 323 -39.85 29.96 11.18
CA LYS A 323 -40.38 29.09 10.12
C LYS A 323 -41.24 29.88 9.13
N ASP A 324 -42.09 30.75 9.59
CA ASP A 324 -42.98 31.58 8.76
C ASP A 324 -42.18 32.57 7.90
N SER A 325 -41.10 33.16 8.42
CA SER A 325 -40.23 34.07 7.67
C SER A 325 -39.41 33.35 6.57
N ILE A 326 -39.02 32.09 6.78
CA ILE A 326 -38.30 31.27 5.76
C ILE A 326 -39.26 30.88 4.62
N VAL A 327 -40.52 30.55 4.93
CA VAL A 327 -41.53 30.21 3.91
C VAL A 327 -41.93 31.42 3.07
N GLU A 328 -41.92 32.63 3.66
CA GLU A 328 -42.21 33.88 2.93
C GLU A 328 -41.06 34.35 2.02
N GLN A 329 -39.79 34.01 2.35
CA GLN A 329 -38.64 34.26 1.49
C GLN A 329 -38.58 33.32 0.28
N ILE A 330 -39.00 32.06 0.41
CA ILE A 330 -39.00 31.08 -0.69
C ILE A 330 -40.06 31.44 -1.78
N HIS A 331 -41.07 32.25 -1.48
CA HIS A 331 -42.10 32.64 -2.46
C HIS A 331 -41.84 33.98 -3.16
N LYS A 332 -40.74 34.69 -2.88
CA LYS A 332 -40.43 36.00 -3.49
C LYS A 332 -39.36 35.96 -4.59
N ASP A 333 -38.65 34.84 -4.79
CA ASP A 333 -37.59 34.77 -5.79
C ASP A 333 -37.95 33.83 -6.94
N THR A 334 -38.78 34.30 -7.86
CA THR A 334 -38.81 33.81 -9.25
C THR A 334 -39.12 34.93 -10.21
N PRO A 335 -38.08 35.57 -10.77
CA PRO A 335 -38.14 36.01 -12.15
C PRO A 335 -36.86 35.71 -12.93
N TYR A 336 -36.44 34.46 -13.05
CA TYR A 336 -35.27 34.11 -13.87
C TYR A 336 -35.62 33.86 -15.34
N GLU A 337 -36.84 33.47 -15.64
CA GLU A 337 -37.28 33.19 -17.02
C GLU A 337 -37.54 34.44 -17.89
N ALA A 338 -37.86 35.56 -17.29
CA ALA A 338 -38.15 36.80 -18.04
C ALA A 338 -36.87 37.48 -18.55
N GLN A 339 -35.81 37.50 -17.76
CA GLN A 339 -34.51 38.09 -18.16
C GLN A 339 -33.77 37.30 -19.23
N TYR A 340 -33.98 36.00 -19.29
CA TYR A 340 -33.32 35.11 -20.30
C TYR A 340 -33.88 35.34 -21.71
N LYS A 341 -35.17 35.60 -21.86
CA LYS A 341 -35.81 35.92 -23.15
C LYS A 341 -35.41 37.30 -23.69
N GLU A 342 -35.32 38.30 -22.85
CA GLU A 342 -34.98 39.66 -23.24
C GLU A 342 -33.52 39.82 -23.68
N PHE A 343 -32.60 39.06 -23.08
CA PHE A 343 -31.18 39.01 -23.43
C PHE A 343 -30.92 38.40 -24.83
N TYR A 344 -31.67 37.36 -25.22
CA TYR A 344 -31.51 36.72 -26.53
C TYR A 344 -32.23 37.47 -27.66
N GLU A 345 -33.31 38.19 -27.41
CA GLU A 345 -33.98 38.98 -28.42
C GLU A 345 -33.21 40.26 -28.79
N ASN A 346 -32.51 40.88 -27.85
CA ASN A 346 -31.68 42.04 -28.12
C ASN A 346 -30.40 41.71 -28.89
N LYS A 347 -29.77 40.57 -28.64
CA LYS A 347 -28.57 40.12 -29.37
C LYS A 347 -28.84 39.73 -30.84
N ARG A 348 -30.08 39.41 -31.18
CA ARG A 348 -30.49 39.07 -32.56
C ARG A 348 -30.68 40.29 -33.47
N LYS A 349 -30.75 41.50 -32.91
CA LYS A 349 -30.92 42.74 -33.65
C LYS A 349 -29.61 43.47 -34.00
N GLU A 350 -28.50 43.11 -33.36
CA GLU A 350 -27.20 43.76 -33.58
C GLU A 350 -26.24 43.01 -34.51
N SER A 351 -26.61 41.85 -35.05
CA SER A 351 -25.74 41.05 -35.96
C SER A 351 -26.10 41.19 -37.44
N VAL A 352 -26.23 42.43 -37.93
CA VAL A 352 -26.20 42.68 -39.38
C VAL A 352 -25.26 43.88 -39.64
N ALA A 353 -24.15 43.59 -40.28
CA ALA A 353 -23.12 44.47 -40.85
C ALA A 353 -21.89 44.73 -39.95
N GLU A 354 -20.85 43.91 -40.25
CA GLU A 354 -19.51 44.42 -40.55
C GLU A 354 -18.65 43.24 -41.09
N GLU A 355 -18.26 43.32 -42.39
CA GLU A 355 -17.24 42.47 -43.00
C GLU A 355 -15.90 42.84 -42.38
N ILE A 356 -15.31 41.94 -41.59
CA ILE A 356 -13.94 42.08 -41.10
C ILE A 356 -12.98 41.33 -42.04
N VAL A 357 -12.15 42.10 -42.72
CA VAL A 357 -11.04 41.62 -43.55
C VAL A 357 -9.96 41.03 -42.64
N TYR A 358 -9.77 39.73 -42.70
CA TYR A 358 -8.69 39.02 -41.97
C TYR A 358 -7.33 39.24 -42.64
N HIS A 359 -6.42 39.89 -41.94
CA HIS A 359 -4.98 39.77 -42.18
C HIS A 359 -4.43 38.61 -41.33
N ALA A 360 -3.83 37.61 -42.03
CA ALA A 360 -3.16 36.50 -41.37
C ALA A 360 -1.86 36.98 -40.69
N PRO A 361 -1.66 36.70 -39.40
CA PRO A 361 -0.36 36.94 -38.77
C PRO A 361 0.55 35.75 -39.03
N THR A 362 1.76 36.04 -39.45
CA THR A 362 2.89 35.12 -39.59
C THR A 362 3.27 34.52 -38.23
N ALA A 363 3.44 33.20 -38.23
CA ALA A 363 3.81 32.43 -37.06
C ALA A 363 5.14 32.91 -36.43
N ASN A 364 5.06 33.42 -35.18
CA ASN A 364 6.21 33.49 -34.27
C ASN A 364 5.92 32.53 -33.12
N VAL A 365 6.60 31.38 -33.14
CA VAL A 365 6.60 30.39 -32.06
C VAL A 365 7.58 30.88 -30.98
N GLY A 366 7.07 31.51 -29.93
CA GLY A 366 7.88 31.93 -28.78
C GLY A 366 7.17 33.01 -27.96
N ASN A 367 6.73 32.69 -26.78
CA ASN A 367 6.18 33.57 -25.72
C ASN A 367 4.66 33.80 -25.62
N GLU A 368 3.79 32.94 -26.09
CA GLU A 368 2.33 33.14 -25.89
C GLU A 368 1.74 32.50 -24.62
N GLN A 369 2.53 31.82 -23.78
CA GLN A 369 2.01 31.20 -22.54
C GLN A 369 1.95 32.14 -21.34
N THR A 370 2.54 33.33 -21.42
CA THR A 370 2.61 34.29 -20.32
C THR A 370 1.36 35.16 -20.14
N SER A 371 0.46 35.24 -21.13
CA SER A 371 -0.68 36.16 -21.07
C SER A 371 -1.80 35.73 -20.10
N PHE A 372 -2.03 34.43 -19.92
CA PHE A 372 -3.06 33.93 -18.98
C PHE A 372 -2.67 34.11 -17.50
N PHE A 373 -1.40 34.33 -17.20
CA PHE A 373 -0.84 34.48 -15.85
C PHE A 373 -0.60 35.93 -15.43
N SER A 374 -1.00 36.92 -16.26
CA SER A 374 -0.92 38.31 -15.88
C SER A 374 -1.99 38.68 -14.84
N GLU A 375 -1.76 39.72 -14.02
CA GLU A 375 -2.75 40.24 -13.08
C GLU A 375 -4.04 40.70 -13.81
N GLU A 376 -3.93 41.13 -15.07
CA GLU A 376 -5.06 41.49 -15.93
C GLU A 376 -5.90 40.26 -16.33
N ALA A 377 -5.28 39.12 -16.58
CA ALA A 377 -5.98 37.87 -16.88
C ALA A 377 -6.80 37.34 -15.69
N ARG A 378 -6.34 37.56 -14.47
CA ARG A 378 -7.07 37.18 -13.27
C ARG A 378 -8.39 37.98 -13.10
N ALA A 379 -8.44 39.20 -13.61
CA ALA A 379 -9.59 40.06 -13.54
C ALA A 379 -10.63 39.82 -14.64
N ASP A 380 -10.27 39.16 -15.75
CA ASP A 380 -11.10 39.16 -16.98
C ASP A 380 -11.33 37.72 -17.56
N HIS A 381 -11.03 36.66 -16.81
CA HIS A 381 -11.35 35.30 -17.24
C HIS A 381 -12.83 34.95 -16.98
N ARG A 382 -13.42 34.16 -17.87
CA ARG A 382 -14.78 33.68 -17.76
C ARG A 382 -14.85 32.20 -17.51
N ILE A 383 -15.31 31.78 -16.33
CA ILE A 383 -15.61 30.39 -16.03
C ILE A 383 -16.88 29.98 -16.77
N ILE A 384 -16.78 29.02 -17.69
CA ILE A 384 -17.91 28.51 -18.48
C ILE A 384 -18.71 27.49 -17.67
N GLY A 385 -18.03 26.58 -16.98
CA GLY A 385 -18.63 25.54 -16.16
C GLY A 385 -17.79 24.27 -16.04
N GLN A 386 -18.32 23.27 -15.31
CA GLN A 386 -17.69 21.98 -15.08
C GLN A 386 -18.17 20.92 -16.07
N VAL A 387 -17.26 20.08 -16.57
CA VAL A 387 -17.54 18.95 -17.48
C VAL A 387 -17.07 17.65 -16.81
N PHE A 388 -17.87 16.59 -16.94
CA PHE A 388 -17.59 15.25 -16.38
C PHE A 388 -17.30 15.24 -14.87
N GLY A 389 -17.72 16.27 -14.12
CA GLY A 389 -17.45 16.39 -12.70
C GLY A 389 -15.97 16.56 -12.31
N THR A 390 -15.07 16.76 -13.29
CA THR A 390 -13.62 16.75 -13.08
C THR A 390 -12.91 17.92 -13.72
N TYR A 391 -13.38 18.40 -14.87
CA TYR A 391 -12.70 19.43 -15.65
C TYR A 391 -13.48 20.73 -15.64
N TRP A 392 -12.78 21.84 -15.40
CA TRP A 392 -13.35 23.19 -15.51
C TRP A 392 -12.93 23.84 -16.82
N LEU A 393 -13.92 24.45 -17.49
CA LEU A 393 -13.72 25.18 -18.72
C LEU A 393 -13.67 26.67 -18.42
N VAL A 394 -12.61 27.33 -18.88
CA VAL A 394 -12.36 28.76 -18.68
C VAL A 394 -12.02 29.40 -20.02
N GLU A 395 -12.69 30.49 -20.34
CA GLU A 395 -12.44 31.28 -21.55
C GLU A 395 -11.65 32.52 -21.17
N TYR A 396 -10.54 32.78 -21.89
CA TYR A 396 -9.74 33.97 -21.75
C TYR A 396 -8.96 34.24 -23.06
N ASP A 397 -8.92 35.50 -23.50
CA ASP A 397 -8.16 35.96 -24.68
C ASP A 397 -8.35 35.06 -25.94
N GLY A 398 -9.61 34.71 -26.24
CA GLY A 398 -9.94 33.89 -27.41
C GLY A 398 -9.45 32.44 -27.36
N LYS A 399 -9.04 31.95 -26.19
CA LYS A 399 -8.63 30.57 -25.95
C LYS A 399 -9.55 29.92 -24.93
N LEU A 400 -9.75 28.60 -25.11
CA LEU A 400 -10.42 27.74 -24.14
C LEU A 400 -9.36 27.04 -23.29
N TYR A 401 -9.37 27.27 -22.00
CA TYR A 401 -8.56 26.56 -21.02
C TYR A 401 -9.37 25.45 -20.36
N ILE A 402 -8.79 24.27 -20.24
CA ILE A 402 -9.38 23.14 -19.55
C ILE A 402 -8.49 22.83 -18.37
N ILE A 403 -9.05 22.96 -17.16
CA ILE A 403 -8.34 22.79 -15.89
C ILE A 403 -8.80 21.49 -15.26
N ASP A 404 -7.86 20.57 -14.99
CA ASP A 404 -8.13 19.37 -14.20
C ASP A 404 -8.21 19.75 -12.72
N GLN A 405 -9.42 19.66 -12.14
CA GLN A 405 -9.70 20.02 -10.75
C GLN A 405 -8.77 19.29 -9.76
N HIS A 406 -8.54 17.99 -9.98
CA HIS A 406 -7.73 17.19 -9.07
C HIS A 406 -6.25 17.57 -9.17
N ALA A 407 -5.73 17.67 -10.39
CA ALA A 407 -4.34 18.06 -10.63
C ALA A 407 -4.05 19.50 -10.14
N ALA A 408 -5.02 20.42 -10.27
CA ALA A 408 -4.93 21.79 -9.78
C ALA A 408 -4.88 21.86 -8.24
N HIS A 409 -5.81 21.19 -7.56
CA HIS A 409 -5.81 21.08 -6.10
C HIS A 409 -4.54 20.46 -5.54
N GLU A 410 -4.11 19.35 -6.16
CA GLU A 410 -2.88 18.65 -5.79
C GLU A 410 -1.67 19.59 -5.90
N LYS A 411 -1.59 20.37 -6.97
CA LYS A 411 -0.51 21.35 -7.19
C LYS A 411 -0.52 22.47 -6.15
N VAL A 412 -1.66 23.10 -5.93
CA VAL A 412 -1.80 24.20 -4.96
C VAL A 412 -1.47 23.73 -3.55
N LEU A 413 -1.99 22.56 -3.15
CA LEU A 413 -1.75 22.00 -1.82
C LEU A 413 -0.27 21.64 -1.62
N PHE A 414 0.36 21.06 -2.64
CA PHE A 414 1.78 20.72 -2.61
C PHE A 414 2.65 21.96 -2.42
N GLU A 415 2.44 23.02 -3.21
CA GLU A 415 3.23 24.26 -3.10
C GLU A 415 3.03 24.95 -1.73
N LYS A 416 1.82 24.97 -1.22
CA LYS A 416 1.54 25.48 0.14
C LYS A 416 2.28 24.65 1.21
N THR A 417 2.32 23.34 1.05
CA THR A 417 3.02 22.45 1.99
C THR A 417 4.52 22.67 1.93
N MET A 418 5.08 22.79 0.73
CA MET A 418 6.50 23.05 0.53
C MET A 418 6.92 24.44 1.05
N ALA A 419 6.11 25.47 0.82
CA ALA A 419 6.36 26.81 1.37
C ALA A 419 6.41 26.79 2.91
N ARG A 420 5.44 26.16 3.57
CA ARG A 420 5.43 26.01 5.04
C ARG A 420 6.61 25.19 5.56
N LEU A 421 7.05 24.17 4.81
CA LEU A 421 8.21 23.38 5.14
C LEU A 421 9.50 24.22 5.11
N HIS A 422 9.69 25.04 4.07
CA HIS A 422 10.83 25.95 3.95
C HIS A 422 10.83 27.03 5.04
N GLU A 423 9.67 27.54 5.42
CA GLU A 423 9.49 28.51 6.50
C GLU A 423 9.55 27.88 7.90
N LYS A 424 9.63 26.54 8.01
CA LYS A 424 9.56 25.78 9.27
C LYS A 424 8.32 26.10 10.11
N THR A 425 7.19 26.37 9.45
CA THR A 425 5.90 26.71 10.07
C THR A 425 4.91 25.54 10.03
N MET A 426 5.42 24.30 9.82
CA MET A 426 4.58 23.10 9.83
C MET A 426 3.94 22.90 11.21
N THR A 427 2.64 22.72 11.22
CA THR A 427 1.85 22.44 12.42
C THR A 427 1.16 21.08 12.29
N SER A 428 0.89 20.44 13.43
CA SER A 428 0.31 19.11 13.49
C SER A 428 -1.09 19.15 14.10
N GLN A 429 -2.00 18.39 13.52
CA GLN A 429 -3.31 18.10 14.08
C GLN A 429 -3.25 16.81 14.90
N MET A 430 -3.58 16.88 16.17
CA MET A 430 -3.66 15.71 17.04
C MET A 430 -4.81 14.77 16.59
N VAL A 431 -4.55 13.48 16.69
CA VAL A 431 -5.49 12.41 16.39
C VAL A 431 -5.88 11.74 17.70
N ASN A 432 -7.14 11.89 18.10
CA ASN A 432 -7.64 11.29 19.35
C ASN A 432 -9.00 10.60 19.10
N PRO A 433 -9.13 9.29 19.34
CA PRO A 433 -8.07 8.37 19.79
C PRO A 433 -6.98 8.17 18.71
N PRO A 434 -5.75 7.76 19.09
CA PRO A 434 -4.69 7.44 18.14
C PRO A 434 -5.12 6.35 17.16
N ILE A 435 -4.73 6.49 15.91
CA ILE A 435 -5.02 5.48 14.87
C ILE A 435 -3.90 4.44 14.89
N ILE A 436 -4.27 3.19 15.12
CA ILE A 436 -3.31 2.09 15.04
C ILE A 436 -3.17 1.64 13.59
N VAL A 437 -1.93 1.55 13.13
CA VAL A 437 -1.57 1.08 11.78
C VAL A 437 -0.55 -0.05 11.89
N THR A 438 -0.74 -1.10 11.10
CA THR A 438 0.23 -2.18 10.99
C THR A 438 1.09 -1.95 9.75
N LEU A 439 2.40 -1.99 9.91
CA LEU A 439 3.36 -1.83 8.83
C LEU A 439 3.94 -3.18 8.41
N SER A 440 4.12 -3.38 7.11
CA SER A 440 4.93 -4.49 6.61
C SER A 440 6.40 -4.26 6.95
N THR A 441 7.22 -5.30 6.87
CA THR A 441 8.67 -5.18 7.13
C THR A 441 9.34 -4.12 6.26
N GLN A 442 8.90 -3.98 5.00
CA GLN A 442 9.44 -2.98 4.08
C GLN A 442 8.95 -1.56 4.43
N GLU A 443 7.70 -1.43 4.85
CA GLU A 443 7.14 -0.15 5.31
C GLU A 443 7.77 0.28 6.65
N GLU A 444 7.99 -0.66 7.57
CA GLU A 444 8.71 -0.42 8.84
C GLU A 444 10.13 0.10 8.57
N GLU A 445 10.89 -0.57 7.69
CA GLU A 445 12.23 -0.14 7.28
C GLU A 445 12.22 1.27 6.67
N ALA A 446 11.27 1.54 5.78
CA ALA A 446 11.12 2.84 5.16
C ALA A 446 10.76 3.91 6.19
N PHE A 447 9.85 3.61 7.12
CA PHE A 447 9.48 4.53 8.19
C PHE A 447 10.64 4.81 9.14
N GLU A 448 11.32 3.78 9.66
CA GLU A 448 12.50 3.94 10.53
C GLU A 448 13.61 4.76 9.85
N LYS A 449 13.84 4.53 8.55
CA LYS A 449 14.86 5.26 7.77
C LYS A 449 14.51 6.73 7.56
N TYR A 450 13.24 7.07 7.41
CA TYR A 450 12.78 8.42 7.10
C TYR A 450 11.95 9.07 8.21
N GLN A 451 12.00 8.54 9.43
CA GLN A 451 11.23 9.01 10.59
C GLN A 451 11.36 10.53 10.80
N GLU A 452 12.58 11.07 10.75
CA GLU A 452 12.85 12.51 10.91
C GLU A 452 12.14 13.35 9.83
N SER A 453 12.00 12.82 8.61
CA SER A 453 11.27 13.49 7.53
C SER A 453 9.76 13.51 7.79
N PHE A 454 9.21 12.42 8.32
CA PHE A 454 7.79 12.37 8.73
C PHE A 454 7.50 13.33 9.88
N GLU A 455 8.35 13.38 10.89
CA GLU A 455 8.24 14.30 12.02
C GLU A 455 8.32 15.77 11.55
N THR A 456 9.23 16.09 10.63
CA THR A 456 9.38 17.42 10.03
C THR A 456 8.13 17.86 9.28
N LEU A 457 7.41 16.93 8.63
CA LEU A 457 6.14 17.18 7.94
C LEU A 457 4.93 17.26 8.88
N GLY A 458 5.11 16.97 10.18
CA GLY A 458 4.06 17.07 11.18
C GLY A 458 3.37 15.75 11.54
N TYR A 459 3.88 14.60 11.10
CA TYR A 459 3.42 13.31 11.59
C TYR A 459 4.05 13.01 12.96
N GLN A 460 3.26 12.48 13.89
CA GLN A 460 3.75 11.92 15.14
C GLN A 460 3.29 10.47 15.24
N VAL A 461 4.25 9.56 15.35
CA VAL A 461 4.02 8.13 15.29
C VAL A 461 4.81 7.46 16.40
N GLU A 462 4.13 6.65 17.21
CA GLU A 462 4.73 5.92 18.32
C GLU A 462 4.65 4.42 18.05
N HIS A 463 5.70 3.68 18.41
CA HIS A 463 5.69 2.23 18.32
C HIS A 463 4.73 1.66 19.38
N PHE A 464 3.70 0.91 18.95
CA PHE A 464 2.68 0.38 19.84
C PHE A 464 2.98 -1.07 20.28
N GLY A 465 3.75 -1.80 19.50
CA GLY A 465 4.19 -3.17 19.77
C GLY A 465 4.16 -4.03 18.51
N GLY A 466 5.10 -4.97 18.38
CA GLY A 466 5.23 -5.78 17.17
C GLY A 466 5.40 -4.92 15.92
N LYS A 467 4.51 -5.06 14.96
CA LYS A 467 4.45 -4.25 13.73
C LYS A 467 3.41 -3.12 13.79
N GLU A 468 2.81 -2.88 14.96
CA GLU A 468 1.78 -1.88 15.16
C GLU A 468 2.38 -0.55 15.61
N TYR A 469 1.92 0.52 14.99
CA TYR A 469 2.31 1.90 15.23
C TYR A 469 1.08 2.74 15.51
N ALA A 470 1.16 3.63 16.50
CA ALA A 470 0.11 4.56 16.86
C ALA A 470 0.37 5.92 16.21
N LEU A 471 -0.48 6.33 15.27
CA LEU A 471 -0.46 7.65 14.66
C LEU A 471 -1.20 8.63 15.58
N THR A 472 -0.44 9.47 16.28
CA THR A 472 -0.95 10.42 17.28
C THR A 472 -1.15 11.82 16.73
N ALA A 473 -0.46 12.20 15.65
CA ALA A 473 -0.67 13.46 14.95
C ALA A 473 -0.37 13.35 13.44
N VAL A 474 -1.03 14.21 12.66
CA VAL A 474 -0.86 14.36 11.21
C VAL A 474 -0.68 15.85 10.86
N PRO A 475 -0.14 16.20 9.68
CA PRO A 475 -0.09 17.59 9.21
C PRO A 475 -1.47 18.27 9.26
N ASP A 476 -1.52 19.55 9.67
CA ASP A 476 -2.78 20.28 9.88
C ASP A 476 -3.52 20.71 8.60
N ASN A 477 -2.84 20.73 7.48
CA ASN A 477 -3.37 21.09 6.17
C ASN A 477 -4.27 20.02 5.52
N ILE A 478 -4.58 18.96 6.27
CA ILE A 478 -5.28 17.76 5.78
C ILE A 478 -6.66 17.68 6.45
N LEU A 479 -7.58 18.51 6.01
CA LEU A 479 -8.96 18.54 6.51
C LEU A 479 -9.82 17.44 5.83
N ASN A 480 -10.58 16.68 6.63
CA ASN A 480 -11.62 15.71 6.20
C ASN A 480 -11.16 14.46 5.43
N LEU A 481 -9.93 13.98 5.64
CA LEU A 481 -9.39 12.83 4.94
C LEU A 481 -9.19 11.63 5.86
N ASP A 482 -9.14 10.45 5.27
CA ASP A 482 -8.69 9.25 5.96
C ASP A 482 -7.19 9.39 6.31
N LYS A 483 -6.95 9.84 7.54
CA LYS A 483 -5.62 10.10 8.10
C LYS A 483 -4.74 8.84 8.09
N ARG A 484 -5.37 7.67 8.23
CA ARG A 484 -4.71 6.38 8.18
C ARG A 484 -4.16 6.10 6.78
N GLN A 485 -5.03 6.20 5.77
CA GLN A 485 -4.68 5.94 4.38
C GLN A 485 -3.60 6.90 3.88
N LEU A 486 -3.69 8.16 4.26
CA LEU A 486 -2.72 9.19 3.95
C LEU A 486 -1.30 8.82 4.43
N PHE A 487 -1.19 8.40 5.69
CA PHE A 487 0.09 7.98 6.26
C PHE A 487 0.65 6.73 5.57
N LEU A 488 -0.20 5.74 5.28
CA LEU A 488 0.20 4.51 4.58
C LEU A 488 0.64 4.78 3.13
N ASP A 489 -0.06 5.65 2.40
CA ASP A 489 0.32 6.05 1.04
C ASP A 489 1.68 6.78 1.03
N ALA A 490 1.94 7.63 2.03
CA ALA A 490 3.21 8.32 2.19
C ALA A 490 4.38 7.35 2.47
N ILE A 491 4.18 6.37 3.36
CA ILE A 491 5.19 5.32 3.63
C ILE A 491 5.42 4.46 2.39
N SER A 492 4.36 4.02 1.72
CA SER A 492 4.46 3.19 0.51
C SER A 492 5.28 3.89 -0.58
N ALA A 493 5.15 5.21 -0.73
CA ALA A 493 5.97 5.99 -1.65
C ALA A 493 7.46 6.00 -1.26
N CYS A 494 7.78 5.93 0.04
CA CYS A 494 9.15 5.85 0.53
C CYS A 494 9.80 4.48 0.28
N VAL A 495 9.01 3.39 0.28
CA VAL A 495 9.48 2.03 -0.06
C VAL A 495 10.03 1.97 -1.48
N GLU A 496 9.47 2.73 -2.42
CA GLU A 496 9.91 2.76 -3.82
C GLU A 496 11.18 3.62 -4.07
N LEU A 497 11.65 4.37 -3.06
CA LEU A 497 12.81 5.24 -3.22
C LEU A 497 14.12 4.45 -3.26
N LYS A 498 14.94 4.68 -4.29
CA LYS A 498 16.31 4.13 -4.40
C LYS A 498 17.26 4.85 -3.44
N GLU A 499 18.28 4.13 -2.95
CA GLU A 499 19.14 4.47 -1.80
C GLU A 499 19.92 5.80 -1.84
N ASP A 500 19.98 6.55 -2.94
CA ASP A 500 20.88 7.71 -3.10
C ASP A 500 20.18 9.08 -3.23
N LYS A 501 19.05 9.31 -2.54
CA LYS A 501 18.35 10.60 -2.65
C LYS A 501 18.64 11.54 -1.47
N THR A 502 18.70 12.86 -1.77
CA THR A 502 18.86 13.90 -0.76
C THR A 502 17.64 14.00 0.15
N SER A 503 17.83 14.45 1.39
CA SER A 503 16.74 14.63 2.38
C SER A 503 15.59 15.49 1.82
N GLU A 504 15.90 16.51 1.03
CA GLU A 504 14.92 17.40 0.40
C GLU A 504 14.00 16.68 -0.60
N LEU A 505 14.55 15.82 -1.47
CA LEU A 505 13.77 14.99 -2.41
C LEU A 505 12.85 13.98 -1.70
N ILE A 506 13.25 13.56 -0.50
CA ILE A 506 12.43 12.65 0.33
C ILE A 506 11.24 13.41 0.92
N LEU A 507 11.49 14.60 1.48
CA LEU A 507 10.45 15.48 1.99
C LEU A 507 9.44 15.86 0.89
N GLU A 508 9.92 16.23 -0.30
CA GLU A 508 9.07 16.49 -1.48
C GLU A 508 8.22 15.27 -1.84
N ARG A 509 8.78 14.05 -1.78
CA ARG A 509 8.04 12.83 -2.11
C ARG A 509 6.95 12.54 -1.10
N ILE A 510 7.23 12.63 0.20
CA ILE A 510 6.24 12.42 1.27
C ILE A 510 5.14 13.50 1.18
N ALA A 511 5.51 14.77 1.00
CA ALA A 511 4.58 15.88 0.83
C ALA A 511 3.68 15.68 -0.40
N SER A 512 4.26 15.28 -1.55
CA SER A 512 3.52 15.00 -2.78
C SER A 512 2.48 13.90 -2.59
N MET A 513 2.83 12.81 -1.92
CA MET A 513 1.89 11.70 -1.68
C MET A 513 0.79 12.09 -0.69
N SER A 514 1.14 12.86 0.35
CA SER A 514 0.16 13.41 1.29
C SER A 514 -0.86 14.31 0.58
N CYS A 515 -0.41 15.17 -0.32
CA CYS A 515 -1.29 16.04 -1.12
C CYS A 515 -2.16 15.25 -2.10
N LYS A 516 -1.63 14.20 -2.73
CA LYS A 516 -2.38 13.33 -3.65
C LYS A 516 -3.52 12.60 -2.95
N ALA A 517 -3.26 12.05 -1.77
CA ALA A 517 -4.29 11.39 -0.98
C ALA A 517 -5.37 12.40 -0.53
N ALA A 518 -4.96 13.65 -0.22
CA ALA A 518 -5.84 14.74 0.17
C ALA A 518 -6.89 15.10 -0.88
N VAL A 519 -6.60 14.95 -2.17
CA VAL A 519 -7.45 15.38 -3.29
C VAL A 519 -8.34 14.27 -3.85
N LYS A 520 -8.15 13.02 -3.46
CA LYS A 520 -8.94 11.87 -3.96
C LYS A 520 -10.44 11.89 -3.57
N GLY A 521 -10.86 12.76 -2.65
CA GLY A 521 -12.28 12.92 -2.31
C GLY A 521 -13.05 13.56 -3.47
N ASN A 522 -14.13 12.92 -3.92
CA ASN A 522 -15.04 13.35 -4.98
C ASN A 522 -15.81 14.63 -4.56
N HIS A 523 -15.10 15.75 -4.32
CA HIS A 523 -15.68 17.00 -3.88
C HIS A 523 -16.17 17.79 -5.08
N VAL A 524 -17.46 18.03 -5.16
CA VAL A 524 -18.04 18.99 -6.11
C VAL A 524 -17.77 20.39 -5.57
N LEU A 525 -16.88 21.12 -6.25
CA LEU A 525 -16.59 22.51 -5.89
C LEU A 525 -17.74 23.45 -6.25
N SER A 526 -18.04 24.37 -5.37
CA SER A 526 -18.90 25.52 -5.67
C SER A 526 -18.15 26.56 -6.53
N MET A 527 -18.89 27.46 -7.19
CA MET A 527 -18.27 28.54 -8.00
C MET A 527 -17.24 29.38 -7.23
N PRO A 528 -17.48 29.84 -5.98
CA PRO A 528 -16.46 30.57 -5.23
C PRO A 528 -15.21 29.76 -4.91
N GLU A 529 -15.35 28.43 -4.69
CA GLU A 529 -14.22 27.55 -4.40
C GLU A 529 -13.34 27.33 -5.63
N ILE A 530 -13.95 27.21 -6.83
CA ILE A 530 -13.18 27.08 -8.06
C ILE A 530 -12.50 28.40 -8.46
N GLU A 531 -13.15 29.54 -8.25
CA GLU A 531 -12.53 30.85 -8.44
C GLU A 531 -11.29 31.00 -7.57
N SER A 532 -11.39 30.66 -6.27
CA SER A 532 -10.25 30.67 -5.35
C SER A 532 -9.15 29.71 -5.78
N LEU A 533 -9.51 28.50 -6.23
CA LEU A 533 -8.54 27.51 -6.69
C LEU A 533 -7.80 27.97 -7.95
N ILE A 534 -8.49 28.57 -8.91
CA ILE A 534 -7.88 29.12 -10.13
C ILE A 534 -6.95 30.27 -9.78
N ASP A 535 -7.37 31.21 -8.92
CA ASP A 535 -6.54 32.34 -8.50
C ASP A 535 -5.26 31.86 -7.79
N GLU A 536 -5.39 30.88 -6.89
CA GLU A 536 -4.25 30.28 -6.20
C GLU A 536 -3.32 29.56 -7.19
N LEU A 537 -3.88 28.75 -8.10
CA LEU A 537 -3.11 28.04 -9.12
C LEU A 537 -2.32 29.01 -10.00
N LEU A 538 -2.97 30.08 -10.46
CA LEU A 538 -2.35 31.11 -11.32
C LEU A 538 -1.33 31.97 -10.57
N SER A 539 -1.34 31.96 -9.23
CA SER A 539 -0.34 32.66 -8.41
C SER A 539 0.97 31.89 -8.26
N LEU A 540 1.02 30.61 -8.66
CA LEU A 540 2.20 29.76 -8.54
C LEU A 540 3.22 30.04 -9.63
N ASP A 541 4.52 29.88 -9.34
CA ASP A 541 5.61 30.04 -10.30
C ASP A 541 5.52 29.06 -11.49
N ASN A 542 5.03 27.84 -11.24
CA ASN A 542 4.83 26.81 -12.27
C ASN A 542 3.49 26.08 -12.06
N PRO A 543 2.38 26.62 -12.58
CA PRO A 543 1.05 26.05 -12.42
C PRO A 543 0.73 24.89 -13.39
N PHE A 544 1.60 24.60 -14.38
CA PHE A 544 1.26 23.75 -15.53
C PHE A 544 1.25 22.26 -15.28
N ARG A 545 1.94 21.78 -14.23
CA ARG A 545 2.07 20.36 -13.92
C ARG A 545 1.95 20.11 -12.42
N CYS A 546 1.19 19.10 -12.06
CA CYS A 546 1.16 18.62 -10.69
C CYS A 546 2.49 17.91 -10.33
N PRO A 547 2.77 17.64 -9.04
CA PRO A 547 3.99 16.95 -8.60
C PRO A 547 4.22 15.58 -9.26
N HIS A 548 3.16 14.95 -9.77
CA HIS A 548 3.20 13.67 -10.46
C HIS A 548 3.40 13.79 -11.99
N GLY A 549 3.60 15.01 -12.51
CA GLY A 549 3.85 15.28 -13.92
C GLY A 549 2.60 15.38 -14.80
N ARG A 550 1.37 15.28 -14.25
CA ARG A 550 0.13 15.46 -15.01
C ARG A 550 -0.08 16.94 -15.33
N PRO A 551 -0.55 17.29 -16.56
CA PRO A 551 -0.94 18.64 -16.87
C PRO A 551 -2.09 19.10 -15.94
N THR A 552 -1.96 20.27 -15.35
CA THR A 552 -3.03 20.90 -14.57
C THR A 552 -3.96 21.71 -15.46
N ILE A 553 -3.39 22.34 -16.48
CA ILE A 553 -4.07 23.23 -17.43
C ILE A 553 -3.66 22.83 -18.85
N ILE A 554 -4.62 22.69 -19.74
CA ILE A 554 -4.41 22.60 -21.17
C ILE A 554 -5.20 23.73 -21.86
N ALA A 555 -4.64 24.28 -22.94
CA ALA A 555 -5.27 25.34 -23.70
C ALA A 555 -5.60 24.87 -25.13
N MET A 556 -6.69 25.39 -25.67
CA MET A 556 -7.10 25.19 -27.06
C MET A 556 -7.49 26.53 -27.67
N THR A 557 -6.85 26.91 -28.76
CA THR A 557 -7.17 28.12 -29.51
C THR A 557 -8.46 27.95 -30.33
N HIS A 558 -9.11 29.06 -30.67
CA HIS A 558 -10.27 29.07 -31.59
C HIS A 558 -9.92 28.42 -32.94
N TYR A 559 -8.72 28.70 -33.45
CA TYR A 559 -8.21 28.11 -34.70
C TYR A 559 -8.11 26.57 -34.61
N GLU A 560 -7.58 26.02 -33.48
CA GLU A 560 -7.49 24.57 -33.29
C GLU A 560 -8.87 23.92 -33.18
N LEU A 561 -9.85 24.61 -32.57
CA LEU A 561 -11.25 24.16 -32.53
C LEU A 561 -11.85 24.13 -33.94
N ASP A 562 -11.71 25.19 -34.70
CA ASP A 562 -12.22 25.28 -36.09
C ASP A 562 -11.59 24.23 -36.99
N LYS A 563 -10.28 23.99 -36.86
CA LYS A 563 -9.60 22.90 -37.56
C LYS A 563 -10.14 21.52 -37.21
N LYS A 564 -10.42 21.27 -35.93
CA LYS A 564 -11.04 19.99 -35.48
C LYS A 564 -12.44 19.81 -36.06
N PHE A 565 -13.22 20.89 -36.19
CA PHE A 565 -14.53 20.89 -36.81
C PHE A 565 -14.51 21.00 -38.32
N LYS A 566 -13.29 20.99 -38.97
CA LYS A 566 -13.08 21.12 -40.41
C LYS A 566 -13.71 22.40 -41.00
N ARG A 567 -13.78 23.48 -40.22
CA ARG A 567 -14.24 24.79 -40.69
C ARG A 567 -13.12 25.56 -41.41
N ILE A 568 -11.90 25.20 -41.11
CA ILE A 568 -10.67 25.72 -41.77
C ILE A 568 -9.90 24.50 -42.26
N VAL A 569 -9.44 24.56 -43.53
CA VAL A 569 -8.67 23.49 -44.21
C VAL A 569 -7.17 23.66 -43.98
#